data_a93dd6962bc61635e284e0551e99e177
#
_entry.id   a93dd6962bc61635e284e0551e99e177
#
_cell.length_a   1.000
_cell.length_b   1.000
_cell.length_c   1.000
_cell.angle_alpha   90.00
_cell.angle_beta   90.00
_cell.angle_gamma   90.00
#
_symmetry.space_group_name_H-M   'P 1'
#
loop_
_entity.id
_entity.type
_entity.pdbx_description
1 polymer ?
#
loop_
_entity_poly.entity_id
_entity_poly.type
_entity_poly.pdbx_seq_one_letter_code
_entity_poly.pdbx_strand_id
1 'polypeptide(L)'
;MKKADIGVALYLLAAVIFFIVPISSNLLDVMLALNISIALIVLFNTLFVKEVLDMSFFPTLLLFTTIFRISLNVSSTRLILTTGNPGNVVQTFGQFVGGGDLIVGAIVFIILVIIQFVVINKGSERVSEVTARFTLDAMPGKQMAIDADLNTGAITDAEAKRRREKIQEEANFFGSMDGAVKYVKGDAVAGLLITTINIVGGIIMGMTRQGMDITAALNKYAILTIGDGLVSQIPSLLISLSTGILVTKGSKDADFGTTLVSQLFGVPKALYLVGAMLAVLGFVTQLNTILFVGLGLVFIIVARNIEGTIETAKIEQEVDSEEAAAEEIRQPENVNSLLQVDPIELEFGYGIIPLADVNQGGDLLDRVVMIRRQIALELGTVVPIIRLRDNIQSVSYTHLTLPTILRV
;
A
#
# COMPACT_ATOMS: atom_id res chain seq x y z
N MET A 1 -26.46 20.31 9.57
CA MET A 1 -25.54 19.24 9.99
C MET A 1 -25.99 17.93 9.35
N LYS A 2 -25.08 17.18 8.72
CA LYS A 2 -25.42 15.85 8.20
C LYS A 2 -25.66 14.89 9.36
N LYS A 3 -26.55 13.91 9.22
CA LYS A 3 -26.85 12.92 10.29
C LYS A 3 -25.57 12.20 10.79
N ALA A 4 -24.58 12.03 9.95
CA ALA A 4 -23.29 11.46 10.28
C ALA A 4 -22.48 12.33 11.28
N ASP A 5 -22.48 13.66 11.10
CA ASP A 5 -21.75 14.58 11.98
C ASP A 5 -22.29 14.53 13.41
N ILE A 6 -23.63 14.41 13.54
CA ILE A 6 -24.30 14.25 14.84
C ILE A 6 -23.91 12.91 15.48
N GLY A 7 -23.82 11.83 14.69
CA GLY A 7 -23.41 10.51 15.17
C GLY A 7 -21.99 10.52 15.76
N VAL A 8 -21.04 11.15 15.07
CA VAL A 8 -19.65 11.30 15.55
C VAL A 8 -19.58 12.14 16.82
N ALA A 9 -20.32 13.25 16.87
CA ALA A 9 -20.37 14.10 18.07
C ALA A 9 -20.96 13.36 19.28
N LEU A 10 -22.05 12.58 19.08
CA LEU A 10 -22.64 11.75 20.13
C LEU A 10 -21.69 10.64 20.60
N TYR A 11 -20.95 10.01 19.69
CA TYR A 11 -19.94 9.01 20.02
C TYR A 11 -18.85 9.59 20.93
N LEU A 12 -18.29 10.75 20.59
CA LEU A 12 -17.27 11.42 21.40
C LEU A 12 -17.81 11.85 22.76
N LEU A 13 -19.03 12.41 22.77
CA LEU A 13 -19.69 12.80 24.02
C LEU A 13 -19.91 11.58 24.94
N ALA A 14 -20.36 10.46 24.38
CA ALA A 14 -20.54 9.22 25.13
C ALA A 14 -19.20 8.71 25.69
N ALA A 15 -18.12 8.73 24.90
CA ALA A 15 -16.80 8.36 25.35
C ALA A 15 -16.33 9.20 26.54
N VAL A 16 -16.54 10.54 26.49
CA VAL A 16 -16.20 11.43 27.60
C VAL A 16 -17.08 11.18 28.82
N ILE A 17 -18.37 10.93 28.63
CA ILE A 17 -19.29 10.62 29.72
C ILE A 17 -18.85 9.34 30.47
N PHE A 18 -18.41 8.31 29.78
CA PHE A 18 -17.94 7.06 30.38
C PHE A 18 -16.73 7.21 31.30
N PHE A 19 -15.92 8.27 31.15
CA PHE A 19 -14.88 8.58 32.12
C PHE A 19 -15.44 8.97 33.50
N ILE A 20 -16.58 9.65 33.51
CA ILE A 20 -17.12 10.31 34.72
C ILE A 20 -18.25 9.48 35.33
N VAL A 21 -19.17 9.02 34.48
CA VAL A 21 -20.40 8.34 34.92
C VAL A 21 -20.16 6.84 35.06
N PRO A 22 -20.51 6.23 36.20
CA PRO A 22 -20.44 4.77 36.35
C PRO A 22 -21.46 4.09 35.44
N ILE A 23 -21.01 3.10 34.68
CA ILE A 23 -21.87 2.29 33.82
C ILE A 23 -22.14 0.92 34.47
N SER A 24 -23.23 0.26 34.07
CA SER A 24 -23.49 -1.12 34.49
C SER A 24 -22.57 -2.13 33.80
N SER A 25 -22.35 -3.28 34.45
CA SER A 25 -21.51 -4.36 33.89
C SER A 25 -22.05 -4.84 32.53
N ASN A 26 -23.37 -4.95 32.35
CA ASN A 26 -23.97 -5.36 31.08
C ASN A 26 -23.72 -4.33 29.97
N LEU A 27 -23.78 -3.02 30.30
CA LEU A 27 -23.48 -1.96 29.31
C LEU A 27 -22.01 -1.97 28.96
N LEU A 28 -21.12 -2.22 29.92
CA LEU A 28 -19.69 -2.38 29.65
C LEU A 28 -19.42 -3.56 28.70
N ASP A 29 -20.04 -4.72 28.90
CA ASP A 29 -19.91 -5.88 28.00
C ASP A 29 -20.31 -5.53 26.57
N VAL A 30 -21.43 -4.83 26.37
CA VAL A 30 -21.86 -4.36 25.04
C VAL A 30 -20.84 -3.39 24.42
N MET A 31 -20.35 -2.43 25.21
CA MET A 31 -19.38 -1.44 24.71
C MET A 31 -18.03 -2.06 24.39
N LEU A 32 -17.58 -3.05 25.15
CA LEU A 32 -16.35 -3.84 24.85
C LEU A 32 -16.52 -4.63 23.54
N ALA A 33 -17.66 -5.28 23.35
CA ALA A 33 -17.96 -5.98 22.10
C ALA A 33 -18.00 -4.99 20.89
N LEU A 34 -18.61 -3.81 21.09
CA LEU A 34 -18.62 -2.76 20.06
C LEU A 34 -17.19 -2.29 19.73
N ASN A 35 -16.34 -2.08 20.73
CA ASN A 35 -14.96 -1.67 20.54
C ASN A 35 -14.15 -2.70 19.72
N ILE A 36 -14.31 -3.99 20.02
CA ILE A 36 -13.69 -5.08 19.23
C ILE A 36 -14.24 -5.05 17.80
N SER A 37 -15.55 -4.88 17.63
CA SER A 37 -16.18 -4.84 16.30
C SER A 37 -15.66 -3.66 15.46
N ILE A 38 -15.54 -2.47 16.06
CA ILE A 38 -14.95 -1.30 15.37
C ILE A 38 -13.51 -1.60 14.94
N ALA A 39 -12.70 -2.17 15.81
CA ALA A 39 -11.32 -2.52 15.49
C ALA A 39 -11.21 -3.54 14.33
N LEU A 40 -12.13 -4.53 14.29
CA LEU A 40 -12.22 -5.47 13.17
C LEU A 40 -12.64 -4.79 11.87
N ILE A 41 -13.64 -3.90 11.90
CA ILE A 41 -14.06 -3.12 10.74
C ILE A 41 -12.89 -2.29 10.21
N VAL A 42 -12.15 -1.63 11.10
CA VAL A 42 -10.96 -0.85 10.73
C VAL A 42 -9.91 -1.73 10.05
N LEU A 43 -9.62 -2.90 10.61
CA LEU A 43 -8.67 -3.84 10.03
C LEU A 43 -9.09 -4.30 8.62
N PHE A 44 -10.34 -4.73 8.47
CA PHE A 44 -10.81 -5.20 7.16
C PHE A 44 -10.85 -4.05 6.14
N ASN A 45 -11.25 -2.85 6.54
CA ASN A 45 -11.20 -1.70 5.63
C ASN A 45 -9.77 -1.40 5.17
N THR A 46 -8.76 -1.48 6.06
CA THR A 46 -7.37 -1.28 5.66
C THR A 46 -6.84 -2.37 4.72
N LEU A 47 -7.35 -3.60 4.85
CA LEU A 47 -7.00 -4.67 3.92
C LEU A 47 -7.56 -4.44 2.51
N PHE A 48 -8.83 -3.99 2.43
CA PHE A 48 -9.54 -3.87 1.15
C PHE A 48 -9.41 -2.51 0.47
N VAL A 49 -8.97 -1.47 1.17
CA VAL A 49 -8.75 -0.15 0.57
C VAL A 49 -7.68 -0.23 -0.53
N LYS A 50 -7.84 0.50 -1.63
CA LYS A 50 -6.89 0.48 -2.75
C LYS A 50 -5.76 1.47 -2.56
N GLU A 51 -6.09 2.72 -2.32
CA GLU A 51 -5.10 3.78 -2.06
C GLU A 51 -5.12 4.19 -0.58
N VAL A 52 -3.97 4.59 -0.06
CA VAL A 52 -3.85 5.07 1.34
C VAL A 52 -4.74 6.28 1.59
N LEU A 53 -4.88 7.17 0.61
CA LEU A 53 -5.70 8.39 0.71
C LEU A 53 -7.21 8.13 0.71
N ASP A 54 -7.68 6.96 0.27
CA ASP A 54 -9.08 6.56 0.41
C ASP A 54 -9.52 6.48 1.89
N MET A 55 -8.53 6.34 2.79
CA MET A 55 -8.71 6.38 4.24
C MET A 55 -8.10 7.65 4.86
N SER A 56 -8.25 8.80 4.22
CA SER A 56 -7.68 10.08 4.70
C SER A 56 -8.10 10.45 6.13
N PHE A 57 -9.25 9.98 6.60
CA PHE A 57 -9.75 10.14 7.96
C PHE A 57 -9.12 9.19 8.99
N PHE A 58 -8.29 8.23 8.58
CA PHE A 58 -7.74 7.20 9.46
C PHE A 58 -6.97 7.74 10.68
N PRO A 59 -6.11 8.78 10.56
CA PRO A 59 -5.43 9.34 11.74
C PRO A 59 -6.42 9.85 12.81
N THR A 60 -7.50 10.50 12.39
CA THR A 60 -8.54 10.98 13.29
C THR A 60 -9.33 9.81 13.91
N LEU A 61 -9.58 8.75 13.13
CA LEU A 61 -10.22 7.52 13.63
C LEU A 61 -9.38 6.87 14.73
N LEU A 62 -8.05 6.86 14.60
CA LEU A 62 -7.15 6.37 15.66
C LEU A 62 -7.33 7.12 16.97
N LEU A 63 -7.46 8.45 16.92
CA LEU A 63 -7.69 9.25 18.11
C LEU A 63 -9.05 8.91 18.77
N PHE A 64 -10.10 8.79 17.98
CA PHE A 64 -11.44 8.50 18.46
C PHE A 64 -11.53 7.11 19.10
N THR A 65 -11.03 6.09 18.43
CA THR A 65 -11.04 4.72 18.97
C THR A 65 -10.18 4.60 20.23
N THR A 66 -9.08 5.34 20.31
CA THR A 66 -8.22 5.36 21.48
C THR A 66 -8.91 6.01 22.69
N ILE A 67 -9.56 7.18 22.51
CA ILE A 67 -10.32 7.84 23.59
C ILE A 67 -11.42 6.92 24.10
N PHE A 68 -12.17 6.30 23.20
CA PHE A 68 -13.24 5.37 23.59
C PHE A 68 -12.69 4.18 24.38
N ARG A 69 -11.59 3.57 23.93
CA ARG A 69 -10.94 2.45 24.63
C ARG A 69 -10.46 2.85 26.02
N ILE A 70 -9.79 4.00 26.15
CA ILE A 70 -9.34 4.48 27.48
C ILE A 70 -10.55 4.69 28.39
N SER A 71 -11.64 5.24 27.90
CA SER A 71 -12.87 5.45 28.71
C SER A 71 -13.47 4.12 29.19
N LEU A 72 -13.45 3.09 28.35
CA LEU A 72 -13.89 1.74 28.75
C LEU A 72 -12.95 1.12 29.79
N ASN A 73 -11.64 1.28 29.65
CA ASN A 73 -10.67 0.80 30.62
C ASN A 73 -10.85 1.47 31.99
N VAL A 74 -11.12 2.78 32.04
CA VAL A 74 -11.43 3.47 33.29
C VAL A 74 -12.75 2.97 33.90
N SER A 75 -13.77 2.76 33.08
CA SER A 75 -15.07 2.22 33.52
C SER A 75 -14.96 0.79 34.05
N SER A 76 -14.19 -0.07 33.37
CA SER A 76 -13.89 -1.43 33.79
C SER A 76 -13.12 -1.44 35.12
N THR A 77 -12.08 -0.63 35.24
CA THR A 77 -11.32 -0.44 36.48
C THR A 77 -12.24 -0.08 37.65
N ARG A 78 -13.15 0.88 37.43
CA ARG A 78 -14.11 1.28 38.47
C ARG A 78 -14.97 0.10 38.90
N LEU A 79 -15.54 -0.67 37.99
CA LEU A 79 -16.34 -1.85 38.29
C LEU A 79 -15.54 -2.95 39.01
N ILE A 80 -14.32 -3.21 38.56
CA ILE A 80 -13.40 -4.17 39.21
C ILE A 80 -13.17 -3.76 40.67
N LEU A 81 -12.82 -2.49 40.94
CA LEU A 81 -12.45 -2.04 42.25
C LEU A 81 -13.68 -1.84 43.18
N THR A 82 -14.87 -1.47 42.65
CA THR A 82 -16.04 -1.21 43.46
C THR A 82 -16.89 -2.45 43.73
N THR A 83 -17.18 -3.22 42.70
CA THR A 83 -18.11 -4.35 42.78
C THR A 83 -17.41 -5.71 42.69
N GLY A 84 -16.18 -5.77 42.14
CA GLY A 84 -15.49 -7.01 41.81
C GLY A 84 -16.20 -7.81 40.71
N ASN A 85 -17.04 -7.11 39.91
CA ASN A 85 -17.81 -7.70 38.80
C ASN A 85 -17.80 -6.74 37.59
N PRO A 86 -16.79 -6.78 36.72
CA PRO A 86 -16.72 -5.92 35.55
C PRO A 86 -17.58 -6.39 34.37
N GLY A 87 -18.25 -7.52 34.45
CA GLY A 87 -19.06 -8.12 33.42
C GLY A 87 -18.56 -9.49 32.96
N ASN A 88 -19.37 -10.15 32.11
CA ASN A 88 -19.10 -11.52 31.66
C ASN A 88 -17.93 -11.58 30.68
N VAL A 89 -17.78 -10.59 29.81
CA VAL A 89 -16.70 -10.54 28.82
C VAL A 89 -15.34 -10.57 29.52
N VAL A 90 -15.11 -9.68 30.47
CA VAL A 90 -13.84 -9.59 31.21
C VAL A 90 -13.58 -10.89 32.01
N GLN A 91 -14.59 -11.42 32.70
CA GLN A 91 -14.46 -12.66 33.48
C GLN A 91 -14.12 -13.86 32.60
N THR A 92 -14.82 -14.00 31.47
CA THR A 92 -14.61 -15.11 30.54
C THR A 92 -13.20 -15.07 29.94
N PHE A 93 -12.72 -13.91 29.50
CA PHE A 93 -11.36 -13.78 28.98
C PHE A 93 -10.29 -14.08 30.04
N GLY A 94 -10.49 -13.62 31.29
CA GLY A 94 -9.58 -13.92 32.38
C GLY A 94 -9.45 -15.43 32.69
N GLN A 95 -10.60 -16.13 32.68
CA GLN A 95 -10.62 -17.59 32.89
C GLN A 95 -10.05 -18.37 31.69
N PHE A 96 -10.35 -17.93 30.47
CA PHE A 96 -9.94 -18.62 29.25
C PHE A 96 -8.43 -18.70 29.11
N VAL A 97 -7.70 -17.59 29.34
CA VAL A 97 -6.26 -17.52 29.12
C VAL A 97 -5.46 -18.32 30.15
N GLY A 98 -5.96 -18.39 31.40
CA GLY A 98 -5.31 -19.19 32.44
C GLY A 98 -5.59 -20.69 32.34
N GLY A 99 -6.59 -21.11 31.54
CA GLY A 99 -7.03 -22.54 31.54
C GLY A 99 -7.41 -23.02 32.93
N GLY A 100 -7.77 -22.15 33.85
CA GLY A 100 -8.03 -22.43 35.26
C GLY A 100 -6.83 -22.27 36.19
N ASP A 101 -5.62 -22.03 35.65
CA ASP A 101 -4.40 -21.79 36.43
C ASP A 101 -4.01 -20.28 36.35
N LEU A 102 -4.02 -19.64 37.51
CA LEU A 102 -3.69 -18.21 37.62
C LEU A 102 -2.23 -17.91 37.20
N ILE A 103 -1.29 -18.79 37.56
CA ILE A 103 0.13 -18.59 37.30
C ILE A 103 0.40 -18.64 35.80
N VAL A 104 -0.18 -19.64 35.12
CA VAL A 104 -0.10 -19.79 33.67
C VAL A 104 -0.73 -18.56 32.98
N GLY A 105 -1.93 -18.16 33.43
CA GLY A 105 -2.61 -16.95 32.89
C GLY A 105 -1.79 -15.67 33.04
N ALA A 106 -1.17 -15.49 34.20
CA ALA A 106 -0.31 -14.32 34.45
C ALA A 106 0.95 -14.31 33.56
N ILE A 107 1.60 -15.47 33.39
CA ILE A 107 2.79 -15.59 32.52
C ILE A 107 2.41 -15.28 31.05
N VAL A 108 1.34 -15.90 30.53
CA VAL A 108 0.87 -15.67 29.17
C VAL A 108 0.49 -14.21 28.98
N PHE A 109 -0.23 -13.60 29.93
CA PHE A 109 -0.60 -12.19 29.88
C PHE A 109 0.64 -11.29 29.80
N ILE A 110 1.66 -11.50 30.66
CA ILE A 110 2.90 -10.72 30.61
C ILE A 110 3.61 -10.86 29.26
N ILE A 111 3.67 -12.07 28.71
CA ILE A 111 4.25 -12.29 27.38
C ILE A 111 3.50 -11.50 26.32
N LEU A 112 2.15 -11.53 26.32
CA LEU A 112 1.32 -10.80 25.37
C LEU A 112 1.51 -9.29 25.51
N VAL A 113 1.58 -8.75 26.74
CA VAL A 113 1.87 -7.34 27.00
C VAL A 113 3.23 -6.94 26.42
N ILE A 114 4.26 -7.74 26.63
CA ILE A 114 5.61 -7.48 26.11
C ILE A 114 5.60 -7.48 24.58
N ILE A 115 5.00 -8.50 23.96
CA ILE A 115 4.90 -8.58 22.49
C ILE A 115 4.17 -7.36 21.94
N GLN A 116 3.01 -7.03 22.52
CA GLN A 116 2.22 -5.89 22.06
C GLN A 116 2.99 -4.58 22.16
N PHE A 117 3.64 -4.33 23.30
CA PHE A 117 4.35 -3.06 23.52
C PHE A 117 5.67 -2.96 22.73
N VAL A 118 6.50 -4.03 22.78
CA VAL A 118 7.85 -3.98 22.22
C VAL A 118 7.85 -4.28 20.72
N VAL A 119 7.04 -5.24 20.26
CA VAL A 119 7.07 -5.67 18.85
C VAL A 119 6.04 -4.89 18.05
N ILE A 120 4.78 -4.90 18.47
CA ILE A 120 3.70 -4.39 17.63
C ILE A 120 3.63 -2.87 17.68
N ASN A 121 3.50 -2.28 18.87
CA ASN A 121 3.33 -0.83 18.99
C ASN A 121 4.60 -0.06 18.57
N LYS A 122 5.80 -0.47 19.05
CA LYS A 122 7.05 0.16 18.62
C LYS A 122 7.33 -0.08 17.14
N GLY A 123 7.00 -1.27 16.60
CA GLY A 123 7.15 -1.59 15.19
C GLY A 123 6.27 -0.69 14.32
N SER A 124 4.99 -0.61 14.62
CA SER A 124 4.03 0.24 13.90
C SER A 124 4.40 1.74 13.99
N GLU A 125 4.79 2.22 15.19
CA GLU A 125 5.28 3.58 15.39
C GLU A 125 6.48 3.87 14.49
N ARG A 126 7.49 2.99 14.49
CA ARG A 126 8.72 3.20 13.73
C ARG A 126 8.46 3.19 12.22
N VAL A 127 7.62 2.28 11.74
CA VAL A 127 7.24 2.23 10.32
C VAL A 127 6.51 3.52 9.93
N SER A 128 5.54 3.97 10.73
CA SER A 128 4.81 5.22 10.47
C SER A 128 5.72 6.45 10.45
N GLU A 129 6.62 6.58 11.44
CA GLU A 129 7.59 7.68 11.53
C GLU A 129 8.50 7.73 10.29
N VAL A 130 9.07 6.58 9.92
CA VAL A 130 10.02 6.50 8.79
C VAL A 130 9.31 6.77 7.47
N THR A 131 8.12 6.22 7.27
CA THR A 131 7.33 6.45 6.04
C THR A 131 6.90 7.92 5.94
N ALA A 132 6.43 8.52 7.04
CA ALA A 132 6.07 9.93 7.05
C ALA A 132 7.26 10.81 6.67
N ARG A 133 8.44 10.53 7.25
CA ARG A 133 9.67 11.26 6.97
C ARG A 133 10.05 11.16 5.49
N PHE A 134 10.12 9.96 4.94
CA PHE A 134 10.48 9.78 3.52
C PHE A 134 9.48 10.42 2.57
N THR A 135 8.19 10.37 2.88
CA THR A 135 7.15 11.00 2.05
C THR A 135 7.30 12.53 2.07
N LEU A 136 7.55 13.13 3.24
CA LEU A 136 7.75 14.57 3.38
C LEU A 136 9.06 15.03 2.74
N ASP A 137 10.15 14.29 2.91
CA ASP A 137 11.45 14.60 2.31
C ASP A 137 11.43 14.49 0.77
N ALA A 138 10.61 13.60 0.21
CA ALA A 138 10.43 13.44 -1.24
C ALA A 138 9.52 14.49 -1.88
N MET A 139 8.74 15.24 -1.10
CA MET A 139 7.72 16.19 -1.60
C MET A 139 8.30 17.27 -2.53
N PRO A 140 9.42 17.95 -2.21
CA PRO A 140 9.99 18.94 -3.11
C PRO A 140 10.41 18.36 -4.46
N GLY A 141 10.98 17.15 -4.46
CA GLY A 141 11.35 16.45 -5.70
C GLY A 141 10.15 16.09 -6.57
N LYS A 142 9.04 15.61 -5.95
CA LYS A 142 7.79 15.34 -6.66
C LYS A 142 7.19 16.64 -7.26
N GLN A 143 7.26 17.75 -6.54
CA GLN A 143 6.79 19.06 -7.03
C GLN A 143 7.63 19.55 -8.22
N MET A 144 8.96 19.46 -8.13
CA MET A 144 9.85 19.83 -9.25
C MET A 144 9.61 18.97 -10.51
N ALA A 145 9.31 17.67 -10.33
CA ALA A 145 8.97 16.82 -11.46
C ALA A 145 7.66 17.25 -12.15
N ILE A 146 6.64 17.64 -11.38
CA ILE A 146 5.38 18.17 -11.93
C ILE A 146 5.64 19.48 -12.68
N ASP A 147 6.49 20.36 -12.14
CA ASP A 147 6.84 21.62 -12.79
C ASP A 147 7.60 21.40 -14.10
N ALA A 148 8.49 20.39 -14.15
CA ALA A 148 9.18 20.00 -15.38
C ALA A 148 8.21 19.45 -16.44
N ASP A 149 7.29 18.54 -16.04
CA ASP A 149 6.25 18.00 -16.93
C ASP A 149 5.35 19.12 -17.50
N LEU A 150 4.98 20.09 -16.67
CA LEU A 150 4.19 21.23 -17.08
C LEU A 150 4.95 22.14 -18.07
N ASN A 151 6.20 22.46 -17.78
CA ASN A 151 7.04 23.30 -18.62
C ASN A 151 7.35 22.66 -19.99
N THR A 152 7.43 21.34 -20.05
CA THR A 152 7.61 20.60 -21.32
C THR A 152 6.30 20.41 -22.10
N GLY A 153 5.15 20.79 -21.51
CA GLY A 153 3.84 20.58 -22.12
C GLY A 153 3.35 19.14 -22.07
N ALA A 154 4.00 18.27 -21.30
CA ALA A 154 3.59 16.86 -21.10
C ALA A 154 2.28 16.73 -20.34
N ILE A 155 1.96 17.73 -19.48
CA ILE A 155 0.70 17.80 -18.72
C ILE A 155 0.10 19.19 -18.82
N THR A 156 -1.22 19.30 -18.58
CA THR A 156 -1.95 20.55 -18.54
C THR A 156 -1.87 21.22 -17.17
N ASP A 157 -2.14 22.54 -17.07
CA ASP A 157 -2.23 23.27 -15.80
C ASP A 157 -3.22 22.63 -14.82
N ALA A 158 -4.36 22.16 -15.32
CA ALA A 158 -5.38 21.48 -14.50
C ALA A 158 -4.85 20.17 -13.91
N GLU A 159 -4.13 19.37 -14.69
CA GLU A 159 -3.50 18.14 -14.24
C GLU A 159 -2.34 18.41 -13.26
N ALA A 160 -1.52 19.42 -13.52
CA ALA A 160 -0.45 19.83 -12.60
C ALA A 160 -1.03 20.25 -11.24
N LYS A 161 -2.12 21.01 -11.23
CA LYS A 161 -2.83 21.40 -10.00
C LYS A 161 -3.34 20.19 -9.25
N ARG A 162 -3.99 19.26 -9.93
CA ARG A 162 -4.51 18.02 -9.35
C ARG A 162 -3.40 17.17 -8.69
N ARG A 163 -2.26 17.03 -9.40
CA ARG A 163 -1.10 16.28 -8.89
C ARG A 163 -0.47 16.95 -7.66
N ARG A 164 -0.38 18.29 -7.64
CA ARG A 164 0.10 19.04 -6.46
C ARG A 164 -0.83 18.88 -5.26
N GLU A 165 -2.17 18.95 -5.48
CA GLU A 165 -3.16 18.71 -4.43
C GLU A 165 -3.01 17.30 -3.85
N LYS A 166 -2.84 16.26 -4.68
CA LYS A 166 -2.61 14.87 -4.21
C LYS A 166 -1.34 14.75 -3.37
N ILE A 167 -0.23 15.40 -3.76
CA ILE A 167 1.01 15.41 -2.95
C ILE A 167 0.78 16.10 -1.61
N GLN A 168 0.04 17.19 -1.58
CA GLN A 168 -0.28 17.90 -0.33
C GLN A 168 -1.17 17.06 0.59
N GLU A 169 -2.14 16.34 0.03
CA GLU A 169 -2.97 15.40 0.79
C GLU A 169 -2.15 14.23 1.36
N GLU A 170 -1.22 13.66 0.59
CA GLU A 170 -0.28 12.66 1.06
C GLU A 170 0.54 13.19 2.26
N ALA A 171 1.12 14.39 2.13
CA ALA A 171 1.93 14.99 3.18
C ALA A 171 1.12 15.23 4.46
N ASN A 172 -0.11 15.76 4.33
CA ASN A 172 -1.01 15.99 5.46
C ASN A 172 -1.40 14.68 6.13
N PHE A 173 -1.71 13.64 5.34
CA PHE A 173 -2.06 12.32 5.85
C PHE A 173 -0.92 11.72 6.66
N PHE A 174 0.28 11.60 6.09
CA PHE A 174 1.41 10.97 6.75
C PHE A 174 1.92 11.78 7.96
N GLY A 175 1.88 13.12 7.88
CA GLY A 175 2.19 13.98 9.02
C GLY A 175 1.21 13.82 10.18
N SER A 176 -0.09 13.73 9.89
CA SER A 176 -1.13 13.47 10.88
C SER A 176 -1.03 12.05 11.45
N MET A 177 -0.63 11.09 10.63
CA MET A 177 -0.46 9.69 11.02
C MET A 177 0.65 9.50 12.05
N ASP A 178 1.80 10.16 11.87
CA ASP A 178 2.88 10.12 12.85
C ASP A 178 2.43 10.61 14.23
N GLY A 179 1.65 11.71 14.27
CA GLY A 179 1.06 12.22 15.51
C GLY A 179 0.06 11.25 16.14
N ALA A 180 -0.85 10.69 15.34
CA ALA A 180 -1.89 9.77 15.83
C ALA A 180 -1.30 8.46 16.38
N VAL A 181 -0.27 7.91 15.75
CA VAL A 181 0.39 6.68 16.24
C VAL A 181 1.10 6.90 17.58
N LYS A 182 1.72 8.06 17.80
CA LYS A 182 2.30 8.43 19.10
C LYS A 182 1.24 8.51 20.20
N TYR A 183 0.04 8.97 19.86
CA TYR A 183 -1.10 8.98 20.79
C TYR A 183 -1.56 7.56 21.16
N VAL A 184 -1.67 6.67 20.19
CA VAL A 184 -2.01 5.24 20.41
C VAL A 184 -0.96 4.55 21.31
N LYS A 185 0.32 4.90 21.18
CA LYS A 185 1.38 4.41 22.07
C LYS A 185 1.15 4.85 23.52
N GLY A 186 0.72 6.11 23.72
CA GLY A 186 0.39 6.64 25.05
C GLY A 186 -0.68 5.82 25.76
N ASP A 187 -1.70 5.36 25.03
CA ASP A 187 -2.75 4.50 25.57
C ASP A 187 -2.21 3.12 26.04
N ALA A 188 -1.27 2.52 25.32
CA ALA A 188 -0.67 1.26 25.76
C ALA A 188 0.08 1.41 27.10
N VAL A 189 0.76 2.55 27.31
CA VAL A 189 1.39 2.87 28.59
C VAL A 189 0.34 3.08 29.68
N ALA A 190 -0.73 3.81 29.38
CA ALA A 190 -1.83 4.02 30.32
C ALA A 190 -2.50 2.68 30.70
N GLY A 191 -2.71 1.79 29.73
CA GLY A 191 -3.23 0.44 29.97
C GLY A 191 -2.39 -0.37 30.94
N LEU A 192 -1.06 -0.31 30.83
CA LEU A 192 -0.14 -0.99 31.77
C LEU A 192 -0.27 -0.42 33.19
N LEU A 193 -0.36 0.90 33.33
CA LEU A 193 -0.57 1.56 34.62
C LEU A 193 -1.93 1.17 35.23
N ILE A 194 -2.98 1.17 34.44
CA ILE A 194 -4.32 0.74 34.85
C ILE A 194 -4.31 -0.71 35.32
N THR A 195 -3.64 -1.61 34.60
CA THR A 195 -3.46 -3.00 35.01
C THR A 195 -2.81 -3.12 36.38
N THR A 196 -1.74 -2.36 36.62
CA THR A 196 -1.05 -2.32 37.90
C THR A 196 -1.98 -1.83 39.03
N ILE A 197 -2.73 -0.77 38.75
CA ILE A 197 -3.72 -0.21 39.70
C ILE A 197 -4.82 -1.22 39.99
N ASN A 198 -5.30 -1.96 38.99
CA ASN A 198 -6.34 -2.97 39.16
C ASN A 198 -5.86 -4.12 40.05
N ILE A 199 -4.64 -4.61 39.90
CA ILE A 199 -4.08 -5.65 40.75
C ILE A 199 -3.93 -5.15 42.18
N VAL A 200 -3.14 -4.10 42.39
CA VAL A 200 -2.83 -3.58 43.71
C VAL A 200 -4.07 -3.05 44.41
N GLY A 201 -4.84 -2.20 43.73
CA GLY A 201 -6.08 -1.64 44.25
C GLY A 201 -7.14 -2.70 44.52
N GLY A 202 -7.24 -3.72 43.66
CA GLY A 202 -8.15 -4.83 43.79
C GLY A 202 -7.85 -5.68 45.04
N ILE A 203 -6.59 -6.02 45.28
CA ILE A 203 -6.19 -6.75 46.51
C ILE A 203 -6.56 -5.96 47.75
N ILE A 204 -6.21 -4.65 47.79
CA ILE A 204 -6.55 -3.78 48.92
C ILE A 204 -8.05 -3.73 49.13
N MET A 205 -8.85 -3.54 48.07
CA MET A 205 -10.32 -3.48 48.17
C MET A 205 -10.94 -4.83 48.57
N GLY A 206 -10.41 -5.95 48.07
CA GLY A 206 -10.82 -7.29 48.42
C GLY A 206 -10.63 -7.56 49.94
N MET A 207 -9.46 -7.22 50.46
CA MET A 207 -9.14 -7.41 51.87
C MET A 207 -9.94 -6.42 52.77
N THR A 208 -9.97 -5.15 52.44
CA THR A 208 -10.55 -4.12 53.33
C THR A 208 -12.06 -4.04 53.29
N ARG A 209 -12.69 -4.18 52.12
CA ARG A 209 -14.15 -4.05 51.95
C ARG A 209 -14.91 -5.37 51.93
N GLN A 210 -14.31 -6.43 51.37
CA GLN A 210 -14.96 -7.70 51.19
C GLN A 210 -14.48 -8.72 52.24
N GLY A 211 -13.54 -8.36 53.12
CA GLY A 211 -13.02 -9.23 54.16
C GLY A 211 -12.36 -10.50 53.65
N MET A 212 -11.84 -10.47 52.41
CA MET A 212 -11.18 -11.65 51.76
C MET A 212 -9.82 -11.87 52.36
N ASP A 213 -9.42 -13.13 52.42
CA ASP A 213 -8.04 -13.49 52.63
C ASP A 213 -7.19 -13.01 51.43
N ILE A 214 -5.90 -12.75 51.69
CA ILE A 214 -4.97 -12.24 50.66
C ILE A 214 -4.89 -13.14 49.44
N THR A 215 -4.92 -14.45 49.63
CA THR A 215 -4.86 -15.43 48.56
C THR A 215 -6.13 -15.43 47.71
N ALA A 216 -7.30 -15.32 48.34
CA ALA A 216 -8.58 -15.22 47.65
C ALA A 216 -8.70 -13.88 46.90
N ALA A 217 -8.29 -12.76 47.51
CA ALA A 217 -8.26 -11.46 46.87
C ALA A 217 -7.32 -11.43 45.66
N LEU A 218 -6.11 -11.97 45.81
CA LEU A 218 -5.14 -12.08 44.71
C LEU A 218 -5.71 -12.90 43.55
N ASN A 219 -6.25 -14.09 43.81
CA ASN A 219 -6.83 -14.94 42.77
C ASN A 219 -7.97 -14.24 42.03
N LYS A 220 -8.92 -13.62 42.74
CA LYS A 220 -10.06 -12.94 42.15
C LYS A 220 -9.62 -11.76 41.28
N TYR A 221 -8.86 -10.85 41.87
CA TYR A 221 -8.51 -9.57 41.20
C TYR A 221 -7.46 -9.76 40.12
N ALA A 222 -6.55 -10.75 40.23
CA ALA A 222 -5.63 -11.09 39.17
C ALA A 222 -6.36 -11.64 37.93
N ILE A 223 -7.32 -12.56 38.09
CA ILE A 223 -8.12 -13.08 36.97
C ILE A 223 -8.89 -11.94 36.30
N LEU A 224 -9.56 -11.08 37.07
CA LEU A 224 -10.29 -9.94 36.52
C LEU A 224 -9.39 -8.95 35.79
N THR A 225 -8.20 -8.68 36.34
CA THR A 225 -7.24 -7.75 35.73
C THR A 225 -6.62 -8.34 34.45
N ILE A 226 -6.30 -9.63 34.44
CA ILE A 226 -5.82 -10.34 33.24
C ILE A 226 -6.90 -10.27 32.15
N GLY A 227 -8.17 -10.54 32.51
CA GLY A 227 -9.28 -10.45 31.58
C GLY A 227 -9.49 -9.07 31.01
N ASP A 228 -9.49 -8.06 31.86
CA ASP A 228 -9.62 -6.63 31.46
C ASP A 228 -8.48 -6.20 30.52
N GLY A 229 -7.25 -6.54 30.89
CA GLY A 229 -6.08 -6.27 30.07
C GLY A 229 -6.14 -6.94 28.70
N LEU A 230 -6.55 -8.21 28.63
CA LEU A 230 -6.66 -8.94 27.35
C LEU A 230 -7.76 -8.38 26.44
N VAL A 231 -8.94 -8.09 27.01
CA VAL A 231 -10.07 -7.52 26.25
C VAL A 231 -9.69 -6.16 25.67
N SER A 232 -8.93 -5.35 26.41
CA SER A 232 -8.44 -4.06 25.91
C SER A 232 -7.27 -4.16 24.93
N GLN A 233 -6.46 -5.24 25.02
CA GLN A 233 -5.33 -5.47 24.11
C GLN A 233 -5.77 -5.87 22.70
N ILE A 234 -6.86 -6.64 22.54
CA ILE A 234 -7.31 -7.09 21.22
C ILE A 234 -7.58 -5.93 20.25
N PRO A 235 -8.41 -4.95 20.58
CA PRO A 235 -8.62 -3.78 19.70
C PRO A 235 -7.33 -2.99 19.43
N SER A 236 -6.48 -2.84 20.46
CA SER A 236 -5.19 -2.16 20.31
C SER A 236 -4.28 -2.84 19.30
N LEU A 237 -4.20 -4.16 19.35
CA LEU A 237 -3.42 -4.99 18.42
C LEU A 237 -3.96 -4.88 17.00
N LEU A 238 -5.27 -5.00 16.82
CA LEU A 238 -5.93 -4.91 15.51
C LEU A 238 -5.72 -3.53 14.88
N ILE A 239 -5.83 -2.45 15.65
CA ILE A 239 -5.62 -1.08 15.18
C ILE A 239 -4.13 -0.83 14.86
N SER A 240 -3.20 -1.32 15.68
CA SER A 240 -1.76 -1.19 15.39
C SER A 240 -1.37 -1.96 14.13
N LEU A 241 -1.93 -3.16 13.92
CA LEU A 241 -1.76 -3.93 12.70
C LEU A 241 -2.32 -3.20 11.47
N SER A 242 -3.55 -2.66 11.60
CA SER A 242 -4.18 -1.84 10.56
C SER A 242 -3.33 -0.65 10.16
N THR A 243 -2.77 0.02 11.16
CA THR A 243 -1.83 1.14 10.99
C THR A 243 -0.60 0.72 10.20
N GLY A 244 0.03 -0.38 10.59
CA GLY A 244 1.21 -0.92 9.91
C GLY A 244 0.91 -1.29 8.45
N ILE A 245 -0.20 -1.98 8.20
CA ILE A 245 -0.63 -2.36 6.85
C ILE A 245 -0.91 -1.12 6.00
N LEU A 246 -1.68 -0.16 6.51
CA LEU A 246 -2.06 1.03 5.76
C LEU A 246 -0.83 1.88 5.37
N VAL A 247 0.10 2.07 6.30
CA VAL A 247 1.30 2.89 6.07
C VAL A 247 2.31 2.21 5.14
N THR A 248 2.35 0.88 5.11
CA THR A 248 3.23 0.12 4.21
C THR A 248 2.62 -0.15 2.84
N LYS A 249 1.36 0.20 2.63
CA LYS A 249 0.66 0.00 1.37
C LYS A 249 1.21 0.92 0.28
N GLY A 250 1.71 0.35 -0.80
CA GLY A 250 2.16 1.11 -1.97
C GLY A 250 0.99 1.57 -2.84
N SER A 251 1.22 2.56 -3.68
CA SER A 251 0.24 3.13 -4.63
C SER A 251 0.01 2.27 -5.89
N LYS A 252 -0.08 0.95 -5.75
CA LYS A 252 -0.40 0.05 -6.88
C LYS A 252 -1.86 -0.38 -6.78
N ASP A 253 -2.56 -0.36 -7.90
CA ASP A 253 -3.98 -0.69 -8.07
C ASP A 253 -4.40 -2.13 -7.68
N ALA A 254 -3.51 -2.96 -7.20
CA ALA A 254 -3.79 -4.34 -6.85
C ALA A 254 -4.24 -4.48 -5.38
N ASP A 255 -5.29 -5.28 -5.16
CA ASP A 255 -5.74 -5.63 -3.81
C ASP A 255 -4.60 -6.24 -2.98
N PHE A 256 -4.46 -5.79 -1.73
CA PHE A 256 -3.41 -6.23 -0.81
C PHE A 256 -3.34 -7.77 -0.70
N GLY A 257 -4.50 -8.42 -0.58
CA GLY A 257 -4.58 -9.88 -0.48
C GLY A 257 -4.09 -10.60 -1.72
N THR A 258 -4.48 -10.16 -2.89
CA THR A 258 -4.04 -10.73 -4.17
C THR A 258 -2.56 -10.50 -4.39
N THR A 259 -2.06 -9.32 -4.09
CA THR A 259 -0.63 -8.99 -4.18
C THR A 259 0.19 -9.83 -3.22
N LEU A 260 -0.24 -9.97 -1.96
CA LEU A 260 0.45 -10.80 -0.97
C LEU A 260 0.51 -12.26 -1.41
N VAL A 261 -0.62 -12.83 -1.83
CA VAL A 261 -0.69 -14.22 -2.27
C VAL A 261 0.15 -14.44 -3.53
N SER A 262 0.06 -13.54 -4.51
CA SER A 262 0.85 -13.64 -5.74
C SER A 262 2.36 -13.51 -5.50
N GLN A 263 2.78 -12.61 -4.59
CA GLN A 263 4.20 -12.46 -4.26
C GLN A 263 4.74 -13.60 -3.41
N LEU A 264 3.93 -14.11 -2.46
CA LEU A 264 4.37 -15.19 -1.56
C LEU A 264 4.39 -16.54 -2.26
N PHE A 265 3.38 -16.83 -3.05
CA PHE A 265 3.20 -18.12 -3.71
C PHE A 265 3.50 -18.09 -5.22
N GLY A 266 3.74 -16.94 -5.81
CA GLY A 266 3.95 -16.77 -7.25
C GLY A 266 5.24 -17.38 -7.83
N VAL A 267 6.09 -17.98 -6.98
CA VAL A 267 7.33 -18.65 -7.40
C VAL A 267 7.21 -20.16 -7.15
N PRO A 268 6.73 -20.96 -8.13
CA PRO A 268 6.51 -22.39 -7.94
C PRO A 268 7.76 -23.16 -7.49
N LYS A 269 8.93 -22.76 -7.99
CA LYS A 269 10.22 -23.39 -7.62
C LYS A 269 10.50 -23.28 -6.12
N ALA A 270 10.16 -22.16 -5.49
CA ALA A 270 10.33 -21.98 -4.05
C ALA A 270 9.41 -22.91 -3.26
N LEU A 271 8.16 -23.07 -3.71
CA LEU A 271 7.19 -23.96 -3.08
C LEU A 271 7.59 -25.43 -3.19
N TYR A 272 8.13 -25.86 -4.34
CA TYR A 272 8.69 -27.22 -4.48
C TYR A 272 9.84 -27.45 -3.51
N LEU A 273 10.74 -26.49 -3.37
CA LEU A 273 11.87 -26.60 -2.46
C LEU A 273 11.42 -26.70 -1.00
N VAL A 274 10.47 -25.84 -0.59
CA VAL A 274 9.88 -25.87 0.75
C VAL A 274 9.16 -27.19 1.01
N GLY A 275 8.36 -27.66 0.04
CA GLY A 275 7.66 -28.94 0.13
C GLY A 275 8.62 -30.13 0.29
N ALA A 276 9.68 -30.15 -0.51
CA ALA A 276 10.71 -31.19 -0.39
C ALA A 276 11.47 -31.13 0.94
N MET A 277 11.82 -29.91 1.39
CA MET A 277 12.51 -29.70 2.66
C MET A 277 11.66 -30.14 3.86
N LEU A 278 10.36 -29.83 3.87
CA LEU A 278 9.44 -30.30 4.90
C LEU A 278 9.31 -31.83 4.91
N ALA A 279 9.22 -32.46 3.73
CA ALA A 279 9.18 -33.92 3.65
C ALA A 279 10.47 -34.54 4.22
N VAL A 280 11.64 -34.00 3.86
CA VAL A 280 12.93 -34.48 4.41
C VAL A 280 13.00 -34.29 5.92
N LEU A 281 12.58 -33.14 6.45
CA LEU A 281 12.54 -32.88 7.89
C LEU A 281 11.62 -33.88 8.60
N GLY A 282 10.46 -34.20 8.01
CA GLY A 282 9.53 -35.18 8.57
C GLY A 282 10.11 -36.61 8.64
N PHE A 283 11.02 -36.97 7.72
CA PHE A 283 11.68 -38.28 7.76
C PHE A 283 12.93 -38.31 8.63
N VAL A 284 13.73 -37.23 8.66
CA VAL A 284 15.00 -37.17 9.37
C VAL A 284 14.82 -36.93 10.87
N THR A 285 13.81 -36.13 11.22
CA THR A 285 13.54 -35.80 12.62
C THR A 285 12.44 -36.67 13.19
N GLN A 286 12.46 -36.89 14.52
CA GLN A 286 11.37 -37.61 15.21
C GLN A 286 10.10 -36.77 15.38
N LEU A 287 9.94 -35.73 14.57
CA LEU A 287 8.73 -34.91 14.50
C LEU A 287 7.59 -35.72 13.87
N ASN A 288 6.37 -35.25 14.02
CA ASN A 288 5.20 -35.92 13.44
C ASN A 288 5.32 -36.04 11.91
N THR A 289 5.86 -37.19 11.44
CA THR A 289 6.17 -37.45 10.02
C THR A 289 4.94 -37.25 9.13
N ILE A 290 3.76 -37.70 9.58
CA ILE A 290 2.51 -37.56 8.82
C ILE A 290 2.17 -36.11 8.59
N LEU A 291 2.34 -35.26 9.59
CA LEU A 291 2.05 -33.80 9.49
C LEU A 291 3.02 -33.08 8.55
N PHE A 292 4.33 -33.32 8.71
CA PHE A 292 5.35 -32.64 7.89
C PHE A 292 5.35 -33.10 6.43
N VAL A 293 5.20 -34.40 6.18
CA VAL A 293 5.07 -34.93 4.82
C VAL A 293 3.75 -34.51 4.19
N GLY A 294 2.65 -34.54 4.94
CA GLY A 294 1.35 -34.05 4.46
C GLY A 294 1.39 -32.59 4.07
N LEU A 295 1.99 -31.73 4.91
CA LEU A 295 2.16 -30.31 4.61
C LEU A 295 3.08 -30.10 3.38
N GLY A 296 4.17 -30.86 3.28
CA GLY A 296 5.07 -30.84 2.13
C GLY A 296 4.35 -31.18 0.83
N LEU A 297 3.49 -32.21 0.84
CA LEU A 297 2.65 -32.57 -0.31
C LEU A 297 1.67 -31.45 -0.68
N VAL A 298 1.05 -30.77 0.30
CA VAL A 298 0.17 -29.63 0.05
C VAL A 298 0.92 -28.53 -0.70
N PHE A 299 2.13 -28.15 -0.27
CA PHE A 299 2.94 -27.15 -0.96
C PHE A 299 3.32 -27.57 -2.38
N ILE A 300 3.63 -28.83 -2.62
CA ILE A 300 3.94 -29.37 -3.96
C ILE A 300 2.70 -29.29 -4.86
N ILE A 301 1.51 -29.65 -4.34
CA ILE A 301 0.25 -29.56 -5.11
C ILE A 301 -0.07 -28.11 -5.47
N VAL A 302 0.07 -27.18 -4.51
CA VAL A 302 -0.13 -25.75 -4.74
C VAL A 302 0.85 -25.23 -5.78
N ALA A 303 2.13 -25.60 -5.69
CA ALA A 303 3.15 -25.23 -6.68
C ALA A 303 2.77 -25.68 -8.10
N ARG A 304 2.32 -26.92 -8.24
CA ARG A 304 1.90 -27.50 -9.53
C ARG A 304 0.68 -26.78 -10.12
N ASN A 305 -0.31 -26.43 -9.29
CA ASN A 305 -1.49 -25.70 -9.74
C ASN A 305 -1.13 -24.29 -10.22
N ILE A 306 -0.24 -23.60 -9.50
CA ILE A 306 0.22 -22.24 -9.88
C ILE A 306 1.05 -22.29 -11.16
N GLU A 307 1.94 -23.28 -11.31
CA GLU A 307 2.75 -23.47 -12.52
C GLU A 307 1.85 -23.67 -13.74
N GLY A 308 0.81 -24.52 -13.63
CA GLY A 308 -0.18 -24.69 -14.70
C GLY A 308 -0.93 -23.41 -15.05
N THR A 309 -1.29 -22.59 -14.06
CA THR A 309 -1.95 -21.30 -14.30
C THR A 309 -1.03 -20.29 -14.98
N ILE A 310 0.26 -20.26 -14.62
CA ILE A 310 1.26 -19.38 -15.26
C ILE A 310 1.52 -19.81 -16.70
N GLU A 311 1.56 -21.11 -16.97
CA GLU A 311 1.80 -21.67 -18.29
C GLU A 311 0.62 -21.39 -19.22
N THR A 312 -0.63 -21.55 -18.74
CA THR A 312 -1.84 -21.19 -19.52
C THR A 312 -1.91 -19.70 -19.81
N ALA A 313 -1.60 -18.84 -18.83
CA ALA A 313 -1.57 -17.39 -19.05
C ALA A 313 -0.49 -16.94 -20.04
N LYS A 314 0.66 -17.63 -20.09
CA LYS A 314 1.70 -17.38 -21.10
C LYS A 314 1.25 -17.79 -22.49
N ILE A 315 0.60 -18.95 -22.62
CA ILE A 315 0.09 -19.44 -23.90
C ILE A 315 -0.99 -18.48 -24.41
N GLU A 316 -1.90 -18.01 -23.56
CA GLU A 316 -2.91 -17.00 -23.94
C GLU A 316 -2.25 -15.68 -24.41
N GLN A 317 -1.21 -15.19 -23.70
CA GLN A 317 -0.49 -14.00 -24.14
C GLN A 317 0.28 -14.19 -25.47
N GLU A 318 0.84 -15.36 -25.70
CA GLU A 318 1.48 -15.69 -26.97
C GLU A 318 0.45 -15.75 -28.11
N VAL A 319 -0.70 -16.36 -27.88
CA VAL A 319 -1.81 -16.42 -28.88
C VAL A 319 -2.36 -15.01 -29.16
N ASP A 320 -2.63 -14.20 -28.13
CA ASP A 320 -3.10 -12.82 -28.29
C ASP A 320 -2.06 -11.94 -29.03
N SER A 321 -0.77 -12.15 -28.75
CA SER A 321 0.31 -11.43 -29.43
C SER A 321 0.47 -11.87 -30.90
N GLU A 322 0.29 -13.16 -31.21
CA GLU A 322 0.27 -13.68 -32.58
C GLU A 322 -0.98 -13.23 -33.35
N GLU A 323 -2.16 -13.20 -32.71
CA GLU A 323 -3.39 -12.64 -33.32
C GLU A 323 -3.27 -11.14 -33.58
N ALA A 324 -2.72 -10.35 -32.62
CA ALA A 324 -2.50 -8.94 -32.82
C ALA A 324 -1.49 -8.67 -33.95
N ALA A 325 -0.39 -9.45 -34.05
CA ALA A 325 0.57 -9.35 -35.13
C ALA A 325 -0.04 -9.76 -36.48
N ALA A 326 -0.93 -10.78 -36.48
CA ALA A 326 -1.66 -11.19 -37.68
C ALA A 326 -2.73 -10.16 -38.11
N GLU A 327 -3.32 -9.45 -37.19
CA GLU A 327 -4.25 -8.35 -37.45
C GLU A 327 -3.53 -7.11 -37.98
N GLU A 328 -2.34 -6.81 -37.47
CA GLU A 328 -1.49 -5.72 -37.97
C GLU A 328 -1.02 -5.98 -39.43
N ILE A 329 -0.74 -7.24 -39.78
CA ILE A 329 -0.43 -7.66 -41.15
C ILE A 329 -1.67 -7.61 -42.05
N ARG A 330 -2.87 -7.80 -41.50
CA ARG A 330 -4.15 -7.73 -42.25
C ARG A 330 -4.70 -6.32 -42.43
N GLN A 331 -4.23 -5.33 -41.66
CA GLN A 331 -4.58 -3.95 -41.93
C GLN A 331 -4.00 -3.55 -43.28
N PRO A 332 -4.80 -3.01 -44.20
CA PRO A 332 -4.29 -2.56 -45.48
C PRO A 332 -3.18 -1.52 -45.18
N GLU A 333 -1.97 -1.85 -45.65
CA GLU A 333 -0.84 -0.91 -45.55
C GLU A 333 -1.36 0.49 -45.93
N ASN A 334 -1.03 1.45 -45.09
CA ASN A 334 -1.39 2.83 -45.37
C ASN A 334 -0.52 3.31 -46.55
N VAL A 335 -0.96 2.94 -47.76
CA VAL A 335 -0.27 3.21 -49.02
C VAL A 335 0.06 4.70 -49.16
N ASN A 336 -0.62 5.57 -48.41
CA ASN A 336 -0.29 6.99 -48.34
C ASN A 336 1.10 7.29 -47.75
N SER A 337 1.69 6.41 -46.95
CA SER A 337 3.06 6.56 -46.44
C SER A 337 4.12 6.18 -47.50
N LEU A 338 3.74 5.32 -48.44
CA LEU A 338 4.58 4.94 -49.57
C LEU A 338 4.52 5.96 -50.71
N LEU A 339 3.53 6.85 -50.69
CA LEU A 339 3.34 7.95 -51.62
C LEU A 339 4.03 9.25 -51.16
N GLN A 340 5.10 9.17 -50.36
CA GLN A 340 5.96 10.33 -50.16
C GLN A 340 6.71 10.64 -51.45
N VAL A 341 6.03 11.34 -52.35
CA VAL A 341 6.67 11.99 -53.50
C VAL A 341 7.43 13.18 -52.93
N ASP A 342 8.77 13.09 -52.94
CA ASP A 342 9.60 14.23 -52.58
C ASP A 342 9.26 15.40 -53.53
N PRO A 343 8.86 16.57 -53.02
CA PRO A 343 8.34 17.68 -53.86
C PRO A 343 9.37 18.18 -54.85
N ILE A 344 10.66 18.01 -54.58
CA ILE A 344 11.78 18.40 -55.47
C ILE A 344 12.86 17.32 -55.39
N GLU A 345 13.12 16.69 -56.50
CA GLU A 345 14.24 15.76 -56.67
C GLU A 345 15.22 16.34 -57.71
N LEU A 346 16.51 16.36 -57.36
CA LEU A 346 17.59 16.81 -58.23
C LEU A 346 18.40 15.59 -58.65
N GLU A 347 18.29 15.16 -59.89
CA GLU A 347 19.11 14.13 -60.49
C GLU A 347 20.34 14.73 -61.17
N PHE A 348 21.53 14.14 -60.98
CA PHE A 348 22.74 14.56 -61.63
C PHE A 348 23.55 13.36 -62.16
N GLY A 349 24.13 13.60 -63.36
CA GLY A 349 24.91 12.60 -64.04
C GLY A 349 26.29 12.36 -63.41
N TYR A 350 26.93 11.27 -63.80
CA TYR A 350 28.20 10.76 -63.23
C TYR A 350 29.30 11.81 -63.15
N GLY A 351 29.41 12.72 -64.13
CA GLY A 351 30.44 13.77 -64.18
C GLY A 351 30.36 14.83 -63.10
N ILE A 352 29.24 14.93 -62.37
CA ILE A 352 28.99 15.95 -61.34
C ILE A 352 29.03 15.36 -59.91
N ILE A 353 29.10 14.02 -59.77
CA ILE A 353 29.22 13.35 -58.49
C ILE A 353 30.35 13.92 -57.63
N PRO A 354 31.58 14.21 -58.16
CA PRO A 354 32.67 14.76 -57.35
C PRO A 354 32.33 16.11 -56.69
N LEU A 355 31.39 16.90 -57.25
CA LEU A 355 30.93 18.15 -56.66
C LEU A 355 29.92 17.96 -55.53
N ALA A 356 29.30 16.80 -55.46
CA ALA A 356 28.36 16.42 -54.42
C ALA A 356 29.02 15.61 -53.30
N ASP A 357 30.15 15.01 -53.54
CA ASP A 357 30.88 14.17 -52.55
C ASP A 357 31.80 15.00 -51.68
N VAL A 358 31.42 15.14 -50.42
CA VAL A 358 32.18 15.88 -49.40
C VAL A 358 33.60 15.38 -49.24
N ASN A 359 33.84 14.06 -49.44
CA ASN A 359 35.18 13.46 -49.33
C ASN A 359 36.12 13.86 -50.48
N GLN A 360 35.55 14.32 -51.60
CA GLN A 360 36.28 14.81 -52.76
C GLN A 360 36.33 16.35 -52.85
N GLY A 361 35.91 17.03 -51.76
CA GLY A 361 35.88 18.51 -51.69
C GLY A 361 34.69 19.16 -52.38
N GLY A 362 33.64 18.39 -52.66
CA GLY A 362 32.40 18.92 -53.25
C GLY A 362 31.59 19.74 -52.21
N ASP A 363 31.05 20.89 -52.64
CA ASP A 363 30.30 21.82 -51.83
C ASP A 363 28.81 21.99 -52.28
N LEU A 364 28.37 21.11 -53.19
CA LEU A 364 27.03 21.20 -53.78
C LEU A 364 25.90 21.07 -52.70
N LEU A 365 26.06 20.17 -51.74
CA LEU A 365 25.11 19.98 -50.65
C LEU A 365 24.99 21.23 -49.81
N ASP A 366 26.11 21.83 -49.45
CA ASP A 366 26.13 23.04 -48.62
C ASP A 366 25.51 24.24 -49.37
N ARG A 367 25.72 24.34 -50.66
CA ARG A 367 25.11 25.35 -51.52
C ARG A 367 23.59 25.19 -51.60
N VAL A 368 23.08 23.96 -51.72
CA VAL A 368 21.65 23.70 -51.74
C VAL A 368 21.00 24.13 -50.40
N VAL A 369 21.66 23.84 -49.29
CA VAL A 369 21.19 24.27 -47.97
C VAL A 369 21.22 25.78 -47.83
N MET A 370 22.28 26.44 -48.28
CA MET A 370 22.37 27.92 -48.26
C MET A 370 21.31 28.59 -49.13
N ILE A 371 21.04 28.10 -50.32
CA ILE A 371 20.01 28.63 -51.23
C ILE A 371 18.64 28.47 -50.61
N ARG A 372 18.32 27.30 -50.03
CA ARG A 372 17.04 27.10 -49.31
C ARG A 372 16.86 28.11 -48.17
N ARG A 373 17.92 28.38 -47.40
CA ARG A 373 17.93 29.35 -46.30
C ARG A 373 17.75 30.79 -46.81
N GLN A 374 18.38 31.14 -47.91
CA GLN A 374 18.26 32.44 -48.52
C GLN A 374 16.84 32.68 -49.04
N ILE A 375 16.25 31.71 -49.74
CA ILE A 375 14.85 31.77 -50.19
C ILE A 375 13.88 31.93 -49.00
N ALA A 376 14.12 31.26 -47.92
CA ALA A 376 13.29 31.37 -46.72
C ALA A 376 13.38 32.78 -46.10
N LEU A 377 14.57 33.41 -46.11
CA LEU A 377 14.79 34.75 -45.57
C LEU A 377 14.27 35.84 -46.49
N GLU A 378 14.42 35.70 -47.82
CA GLU A 378 14.03 36.73 -48.79
C GLU A 378 12.55 36.68 -49.18
N LEU A 379 11.99 35.47 -49.31
CA LEU A 379 10.62 35.29 -49.81
C LEU A 379 9.63 34.85 -48.70
N GLY A 380 10.11 34.60 -47.48
CA GLY A 380 9.27 34.14 -46.37
C GLY A 380 8.63 32.76 -46.59
N THR A 381 9.16 31.95 -47.53
CA THR A 381 8.60 30.64 -47.89
C THR A 381 9.61 29.56 -47.63
N VAL A 382 9.22 28.52 -46.91
CA VAL A 382 10.08 27.35 -46.61
C VAL A 382 10.07 26.40 -47.80
N VAL A 383 11.21 26.31 -48.52
CA VAL A 383 11.41 25.33 -49.60
C VAL A 383 11.50 23.91 -48.97
N PRO A 384 10.72 22.93 -49.44
CA PRO A 384 10.80 21.55 -48.94
C PRO A 384 12.20 20.96 -49.13
N ILE A 385 12.44 19.79 -48.53
CA ILE A 385 13.71 19.08 -48.66
C ILE A 385 13.92 18.71 -50.12
N ILE A 386 15.10 19.06 -50.66
CA ILE A 386 15.51 18.69 -52.00
C ILE A 386 16.28 17.39 -51.90
N ARG A 387 15.76 16.33 -52.52
CA ARG A 387 16.45 15.03 -52.55
C ARG A 387 17.43 15.02 -53.71
N LEU A 388 18.64 14.64 -53.41
CA LEU A 388 19.71 14.52 -54.40
C LEU A 388 19.89 13.05 -54.77
N ARG A 389 19.85 12.73 -56.08
CA ARG A 389 19.97 11.36 -56.58
C ARG A 389 20.99 11.32 -57.74
N ASP A 390 21.93 10.39 -57.67
CA ASP A 390 22.81 10.09 -58.76
C ASP A 390 22.13 9.19 -59.81
N ASN A 391 22.31 9.55 -61.08
CA ASN A 391 21.78 8.77 -62.20
C ASN A 391 22.96 8.37 -63.11
N ILE A 392 23.40 7.15 -63.01
CA ILE A 392 24.54 6.56 -63.74
C ILE A 392 24.22 6.45 -65.27
N GLN A 393 22.96 6.45 -65.65
CA GLN A 393 22.54 6.37 -67.07
C GLN A 393 22.43 7.74 -67.76
N SER A 394 22.51 8.79 -67.01
CA SER A 394 22.44 10.17 -67.58
C SER A 394 23.81 10.64 -67.99
N VAL A 395 23.91 11.12 -69.24
CA VAL A 395 25.15 11.72 -69.79
C VAL A 395 25.43 13.02 -69.02
N SER A 396 26.68 13.36 -68.84
CA SER A 396 27.35 14.47 -68.13
C SER A 396 26.61 15.78 -67.84
N TYR A 397 25.32 15.86 -67.85
CA TYR A 397 24.51 17.07 -67.67
C TYR A 397 23.51 16.86 -66.54
N THR A 398 23.21 17.97 -65.85
CA THR A 398 22.14 18.06 -64.85
C THR A 398 20.76 18.09 -65.53
N HIS A 399 19.87 17.17 -65.17
CA HIS A 399 18.44 17.29 -65.46
C HIS A 399 17.70 17.64 -64.18
N LEU A 400 16.99 18.76 -64.21
CA LEU A 400 16.06 19.10 -63.16
C LEU A 400 14.68 18.53 -63.56
N THR A 401 14.28 17.46 -62.94
CA THR A 401 12.92 16.92 -63.11
C THR A 401 12.01 17.44 -62.00
N LEU A 402 11.06 18.29 -62.34
CA LEU A 402 9.95 18.60 -61.47
C LEU A 402 8.97 17.43 -61.55
N PRO A 403 8.46 16.88 -60.43
CA PRO A 403 7.48 15.83 -60.52
C PRO A 403 6.22 16.38 -61.20
N THR A 404 5.93 15.86 -62.37
CA THR A 404 4.67 16.11 -63.06
C THR A 404 3.58 15.36 -62.37
N ILE A 405 2.74 16.01 -61.59
CA ILE A 405 1.50 15.42 -61.07
C ILE A 405 0.58 15.24 -62.25
N LEU A 406 0.52 14.03 -62.84
CA LEU A 406 -0.56 13.61 -63.69
C LEU A 406 -1.80 13.49 -62.82
N ARG A 407 -2.68 14.53 -62.86
CA ARG A 407 -4.08 14.36 -62.43
C ARG A 407 -4.80 13.48 -63.45
N VAL A 408 -5.08 12.25 -63.09
CA VAL A 408 -6.15 11.49 -63.71
C VAL A 408 -7.42 11.76 -62.93
#